data_588bc84dea54168f49e2d162d515264c
#
_entry.id   588bc84dea54168f49e2d162d515264c
#
_cell.length_a   1.000
_cell.length_b   1.000
_cell.length_c   1.000
_cell.angle_alpha   90.00
_cell.angle_beta   90.00
_cell.angle_gamma   90.00
#
_symmetry.space_group_name_H-M   'P 1'
#
loop_
_entity.id
_entity.type
_entity.pdbx_description
1 polymer ?
#
loop_
_entity_poly.entity_id
_entity_poly.type
_entity_poly.pdbx_seq_one_letter_code
_entity_poly.pdbx_strand_id
1 'polypeptide(L)'
;MPNCIKCKSDLPEGAAFCPTCGKKQTQASRKYLKRANGTGNISKLSGKRAKPWLARKNGVAIGTYATRAEAQKSLERITDATVTEKYNMTLKQVYERWKAEHSREIAPKTLKDYEWAFGLCETLHDRKIRTILRSDYQSLIIAQELKGRSKGTCHKVRVVLGMLGRWAYEEGITLTNNSDNLCTAAKQLSVRETFLDADIKAIKESKLSAADIALILIACGCRPGELFKVPLADCFDDYFIGGSKTEAGKDRIIPISPDGLAAYRKIRSKAIEGHADLLISGYSGSHIYANYAKREWKNLMNEIGRSGLTPYSCRHTFITNAIRGGMDLPVLEAIVGHVDRETTRIYTHLRADDLVDAVQNLETTPFAVCNKSATRSGKAKSSTPKKLAK
;
A
#
# COMPACT_ATOMS: atom_id res chain seq x y z
N MET A 1 74.37 -17.50 11.11
CA MET A 1 73.98 -16.83 12.38
C MET A 1 73.51 -15.43 12.05
N PRO A 2 72.49 -14.87 12.71
CA PRO A 2 72.07 -13.50 12.45
C PRO A 2 73.07 -12.51 13.01
N ASN A 3 73.33 -11.40 12.30
CA ASN A 3 74.29 -10.39 12.69
C ASN A 3 73.62 -9.19 13.34
N CYS A 4 74.37 -8.57 14.30
CA CYS A 4 73.88 -7.38 14.97
C CYS A 4 73.59 -6.22 14.00
N ILE A 5 72.41 -5.58 14.14
CA ILE A 5 71.98 -4.46 13.29
C ILE A 5 72.91 -3.23 13.42
N LYS A 6 73.71 -3.12 14.52
CA LYS A 6 74.62 -1.99 14.79
C LYS A 6 76.03 -2.32 14.54
N CYS A 7 76.63 -3.33 15.21
CA CYS A 7 78.03 -3.61 15.16
C CYS A 7 78.40 -4.77 14.24
N LYS A 8 77.45 -5.45 13.62
CA LYS A 8 77.63 -6.58 12.69
C LYS A 8 78.24 -7.85 13.30
N SER A 9 78.51 -7.89 14.62
CA SER A 9 78.99 -9.13 15.28
C SER A 9 77.88 -10.20 15.24
N ASP A 10 78.27 -11.45 15.27
CA ASP A 10 77.40 -12.61 15.27
C ASP A 10 76.54 -12.59 16.53
N LEU A 11 75.29 -12.94 16.37
CA LEU A 11 74.29 -12.99 17.43
C LEU A 11 73.89 -14.43 17.72
N PRO A 12 73.79 -14.79 18.99
CA PRO A 12 73.09 -16.04 19.35
C PRO A 12 71.65 -16.05 18.81
N GLU A 13 71.16 -17.24 18.45
CA GLU A 13 69.83 -17.39 17.94
C GLU A 13 68.78 -16.98 19.00
N GLY A 14 67.92 -16.06 18.66
CA GLY A 14 66.89 -15.51 19.57
C GLY A 14 67.34 -14.37 20.49
N ALA A 15 68.62 -13.88 20.37
CA ALA A 15 69.13 -12.79 21.21
C ALA A 15 68.31 -11.49 21.07
N ALA A 16 67.71 -11.02 22.16
CA ALA A 16 66.94 -9.76 22.22
C ALA A 16 67.89 -8.52 22.20
N PHE A 17 69.17 -8.70 22.62
CA PHE A 17 70.21 -7.65 22.68
C PHE A 17 71.53 -8.23 22.16
N CYS A 18 72.38 -7.38 21.55
CA CYS A 18 73.66 -7.76 21.13
C CYS A 18 74.61 -7.85 22.35
N PRO A 19 75.33 -8.99 22.55
CA PRO A 19 76.21 -9.14 23.68
C PRO A 19 77.48 -8.24 23.58
N THR A 20 77.84 -7.83 22.37
CA THR A 20 79.04 -7.02 22.11
C THR A 20 78.75 -5.52 22.27
N CYS A 21 77.65 -4.99 21.84
CA CYS A 21 77.36 -3.54 21.83
C CYS A 21 76.12 -3.12 22.58
N GLY A 22 75.40 -4.03 23.21
CA GLY A 22 74.21 -3.80 23.98
C GLY A 22 72.97 -3.35 23.16
N LYS A 23 73.09 -3.25 21.82
CA LYS A 23 72.00 -2.79 20.99
C LYS A 23 70.84 -3.81 20.98
N LYS A 24 69.63 -3.33 21.32
CA LYS A 24 68.43 -4.15 21.20
C LYS A 24 68.24 -4.57 19.74
N GLN A 25 68.06 -5.87 19.52
CA GLN A 25 67.78 -6.43 18.21
C GLN A 25 66.27 -6.40 18.03
N THR A 26 65.77 -5.74 17.00
CA THR A 26 64.39 -5.80 16.62
C THR A 26 64.13 -7.21 16.08
N GLN A 27 63.36 -8.02 16.82
CA GLN A 27 62.76 -9.19 16.23
C GLN A 27 61.99 -8.73 15.01
N ALA A 28 62.23 -9.33 13.84
CA ALA A 28 61.45 -9.07 12.66
C ALA A 28 59.98 -9.19 13.03
N SER A 29 59.25 -8.10 12.95
CA SER A 29 57.82 -8.12 13.19
C SER A 29 57.24 -9.27 12.37
N ARG A 30 56.54 -10.21 13.00
CA ARG A 30 55.87 -11.32 12.29
C ARG A 30 55.14 -10.71 11.11
N LYS A 31 55.70 -10.83 9.89
CA LYS A 31 55.05 -10.44 8.66
C LYS A 31 53.84 -11.37 8.52
N TYR A 32 52.68 -10.85 8.79
CA TYR A 32 51.47 -11.61 8.51
C TYR A 32 51.52 -12.06 7.06
N LEU A 33 51.40 -13.37 6.84
CA LEU A 33 51.33 -13.94 5.51
C LEU A 33 50.27 -13.22 4.70
N LYS A 34 50.59 -12.84 3.46
CA LYS A 34 49.60 -12.29 2.54
C LYS A 34 48.51 -13.31 2.37
N ARG A 35 47.27 -12.87 2.48
CA ARG A 35 46.12 -13.73 2.22
C ARG A 35 46.06 -14.09 0.74
N ALA A 36 45.48 -15.25 0.42
CA ALA A 36 45.22 -15.64 -0.96
C ALA A 36 44.36 -14.61 -1.67
N ASN A 37 44.55 -14.44 -2.96
CA ASN A 37 43.75 -13.54 -3.78
C ASN A 37 42.26 -13.92 -3.66
N GLY A 38 41.36 -12.92 -3.60
CA GLY A 38 39.93 -13.14 -3.43
C GLY A 38 39.47 -13.33 -1.97
N THR A 39 40.38 -13.61 -1.00
CA THR A 39 39.94 -13.82 0.41
C THR A 39 39.72 -12.53 1.20
N GLY A 40 39.92 -11.37 0.59
CA GLY A 40 39.78 -10.05 1.20
C GLY A 40 41.01 -9.59 1.95
N ASN A 41 40.99 -8.35 2.42
CA ASN A 41 42.10 -7.69 3.11
C ASN A 41 41.67 -7.24 4.52
N ILE A 42 42.63 -7.35 5.47
CA ILE A 42 42.46 -6.85 6.84
C ILE A 42 43.58 -5.86 7.11
N SER A 43 43.25 -4.62 7.41
CA SER A 43 44.15 -3.54 7.75
C SER A 43 43.87 -2.97 9.15
N LYS A 44 44.92 -2.54 9.85
CA LYS A 44 44.78 -1.84 11.12
C LYS A 44 44.67 -0.35 10.86
N LEU A 45 43.60 0.27 11.32
CA LEU A 45 43.41 1.71 11.24
C LEU A 45 44.27 2.43 12.28
N SER A 46 44.76 3.60 11.94
CA SER A 46 45.55 4.46 12.83
C SER A 46 44.69 5.12 13.92
N GLY A 47 45.35 5.53 15.02
CA GLY A 47 44.71 6.21 16.15
C GLY A 47 44.12 5.27 17.20
N LYS A 48 43.71 5.83 18.36
CA LYS A 48 43.06 5.09 19.47
C LYS A 48 41.61 4.82 19.10
N ARG A 49 41.31 3.57 18.72
CA ARG A 49 39.97 3.13 18.30
C ARG A 49 39.56 1.86 19.03
N ALA A 50 38.33 1.74 19.47
CA ALA A 50 37.81 0.53 20.09
C ALA A 50 37.77 -0.65 19.09
N LYS A 51 37.61 -0.39 17.79
CA LYS A 51 37.56 -1.38 16.72
C LYS A 51 38.55 -1.01 15.60
N PRO A 52 39.86 -1.25 15.81
CA PRO A 52 40.91 -0.79 14.88
C PRO A 52 41.09 -1.65 13.63
N TRP A 53 40.50 -2.84 13.55
CA TRP A 53 40.72 -3.76 12.45
C TRP A 53 39.61 -3.63 11.39
N LEU A 54 39.99 -3.11 10.22
CA LEU A 54 39.10 -2.95 9.08
C LEU A 54 39.24 -4.17 8.15
N ALA A 55 38.14 -4.85 7.90
CA ALA A 55 38.05 -5.90 6.88
C ALA A 55 37.46 -5.31 5.58
N ARG A 56 38.09 -5.64 4.44
CA ARG A 56 37.62 -5.31 3.09
C ARG A 56 37.59 -6.56 2.22
N LYS A 57 36.60 -6.64 1.33
CA LYS A 57 36.49 -7.67 0.29
C LYS A 57 36.07 -7.00 -1.01
N ASN A 58 36.73 -7.33 -2.11
CA ASN A 58 36.49 -6.70 -3.43
C ASN A 58 36.46 -5.15 -3.37
N GLY A 59 37.40 -4.56 -2.60
CA GLY A 59 37.48 -3.10 -2.39
C GLY A 59 36.46 -2.53 -1.39
N VAL A 60 35.39 -3.24 -1.09
CA VAL A 60 34.32 -2.79 -0.22
C VAL A 60 34.64 -3.03 1.26
N ALA A 61 34.41 -2.03 2.12
CA ALA A 61 34.56 -2.15 3.57
C ALA A 61 33.43 -3.00 4.16
N ILE A 62 33.78 -4.14 4.74
CA ILE A 62 32.83 -5.07 5.37
C ILE A 62 32.47 -4.57 6.76
N GLY A 63 33.48 -4.17 7.55
CA GLY A 63 33.25 -3.66 8.90
C GLY A 63 34.55 -3.41 9.63
N THR A 64 34.47 -2.83 10.83
CA THR A 64 35.60 -2.64 11.77
C THR A 64 35.36 -3.52 13.00
N TYR A 65 36.46 -4.15 13.50
CA TYR A 65 36.43 -5.18 14.54
C TYR A 65 37.44 -4.86 15.63
N ALA A 66 37.20 -5.35 16.85
CA ALA A 66 38.10 -5.14 17.97
C ALA A 66 39.41 -5.95 17.77
N THR A 67 39.29 -7.14 17.21
CA THR A 67 40.47 -8.03 16.96
C THR A 67 40.59 -8.38 15.48
N ARG A 68 41.82 -8.73 15.07
CA ARG A 68 42.11 -9.23 13.72
C ARG A 68 41.42 -10.57 13.45
N ALA A 69 41.26 -11.41 14.47
CA ALA A 69 40.60 -12.70 14.37
C ALA A 69 39.11 -12.54 14.04
N GLU A 70 38.41 -11.60 14.69
CA GLU A 70 37.01 -11.28 14.38
C GLU A 70 36.86 -10.78 12.93
N ALA A 71 37.76 -9.88 12.49
CA ALA A 71 37.79 -9.40 11.12
C ALA A 71 37.98 -10.55 10.11
N GLN A 72 38.83 -11.51 10.43
CA GLN A 72 39.07 -12.69 9.61
C GLN A 72 37.83 -13.59 9.55
N LYS A 73 37.26 -13.93 10.68
CA LYS A 73 36.04 -14.74 10.77
C LYS A 73 34.87 -14.10 10.01
N SER A 74 34.78 -12.77 10.01
CA SER A 74 33.80 -12.04 9.23
C SER A 74 34.03 -12.20 7.72
N LEU A 75 35.26 -12.14 7.24
CA LEU A 75 35.57 -12.34 5.82
C LEU A 75 35.31 -13.77 5.33
N GLU A 76 35.51 -14.77 6.18
CA GLU A 76 35.25 -16.19 5.86
C GLU A 76 33.76 -16.49 5.66
N ARG A 77 32.86 -15.73 6.33
CA ARG A 77 31.43 -15.88 6.22
C ARG A 77 30.81 -15.24 4.97
N ILE A 78 31.58 -14.45 4.25
CA ILE A 78 31.12 -13.63 3.14
C ILE A 78 31.68 -14.17 1.82
N THR A 79 30.80 -14.61 0.92
CA THR A 79 31.16 -15.03 -0.44
C THR A 79 31.43 -13.85 -1.36
N ASP A 80 32.17 -14.04 -2.45
CA ASP A 80 32.50 -12.97 -3.40
C ASP A 80 31.24 -12.42 -4.10
N ALA A 81 30.27 -13.29 -4.34
CA ALA A 81 29.00 -12.92 -4.97
C ALA A 81 28.18 -11.91 -4.15
N THR A 82 28.43 -11.78 -2.84
CA THR A 82 27.62 -10.94 -1.93
C THR A 82 28.18 -9.55 -1.72
N VAL A 83 29.43 -9.28 -2.13
CA VAL A 83 30.09 -7.99 -1.89
C VAL A 83 30.17 -7.19 -3.17
N THR A 84 29.13 -6.46 -3.45
CA THR A 84 29.03 -5.48 -4.54
C THR A 84 29.22 -4.06 -4.00
N GLU A 85 29.30 -3.06 -4.88
CA GLU A 85 29.26 -1.64 -4.51
C GLU A 85 28.02 -1.28 -3.67
N LYS A 86 26.92 -2.01 -3.91
CA LYS A 86 25.64 -1.84 -3.20
C LYS A 86 25.66 -2.35 -1.74
N TYR A 87 26.70 -3.12 -1.32
CA TYR A 87 26.75 -3.82 -0.02
C TYR A 87 26.58 -2.92 1.21
N ASN A 88 26.97 -1.66 1.12
CA ASN A 88 26.90 -0.71 2.22
C ASN A 88 25.77 0.31 2.09
N MET A 89 24.84 0.11 1.17
CA MET A 89 23.71 1.03 1.01
C MET A 89 22.89 1.16 2.29
N THR A 90 22.55 2.40 2.63
CA THR A 90 21.62 2.71 3.71
C THR A 90 20.19 2.48 3.24
N LEU A 91 19.25 2.36 4.19
CA LEU A 91 17.83 2.23 3.86
C LEU A 91 17.34 3.43 3.01
N LYS A 92 17.82 4.64 3.28
CA LYS A 92 17.52 5.83 2.50
C LYS A 92 18.03 5.71 1.05
N GLN A 93 19.27 5.27 0.85
CA GLN A 93 19.82 5.07 -0.49
C GLN A 93 19.08 3.99 -1.27
N VAL A 94 18.63 2.93 -0.59
CA VAL A 94 17.78 1.88 -1.18
C VAL A 94 16.44 2.49 -1.63
N TYR A 95 15.80 3.30 -0.78
CA TYR A 95 14.54 3.96 -1.13
C TYR A 95 14.68 4.88 -2.35
N GLU A 96 15.70 5.75 -2.38
CA GLU A 96 15.91 6.68 -3.49
C GLU A 96 16.16 5.94 -4.82
N ARG A 97 16.91 4.86 -4.78
CA ARG A 97 17.16 4.05 -5.97
C ARG A 97 15.91 3.31 -6.44
N TRP A 98 15.20 2.66 -5.52
CA TRP A 98 13.93 2.03 -5.80
C TRP A 98 12.92 3.02 -6.40
N LYS A 99 12.83 4.22 -5.82
CA LYS A 99 11.96 5.28 -6.30
C LYS A 99 12.32 5.71 -7.72
N ALA A 100 13.60 5.87 -8.04
CA ALA A 100 14.06 6.26 -9.37
C ALA A 100 13.64 5.23 -10.44
N GLU A 101 13.68 3.94 -10.11
CA GLU A 101 13.30 2.86 -11.01
C GLU A 101 11.78 2.74 -11.19
N HIS A 102 11.00 2.83 -10.10
CA HIS A 102 9.58 2.50 -10.11
C HIS A 102 8.63 3.70 -10.15
N SER A 103 9.14 4.94 -10.08
CA SER A 103 8.28 6.14 -10.03
C SER A 103 7.35 6.30 -11.25
N ARG A 104 7.73 5.74 -12.40
CA ARG A 104 6.94 5.80 -13.63
C ARG A 104 5.78 4.80 -13.65
N GLU A 105 5.86 3.73 -12.89
CA GLU A 105 4.87 2.65 -12.82
C GLU A 105 3.84 2.90 -11.73
N ILE A 106 4.12 3.81 -10.80
CA ILE A 106 3.30 4.05 -9.61
C ILE A 106 2.51 5.35 -9.77
N ALA A 107 1.21 5.27 -9.49
CA ALA A 107 0.36 6.47 -9.51
C ALA A 107 0.93 7.56 -8.58
N PRO A 108 0.94 8.84 -9.01
CA PRO A 108 1.57 9.94 -8.25
C PRO A 108 1.07 10.07 -6.81
N LYS A 109 -0.21 9.77 -6.56
CA LYS A 109 -0.78 9.78 -5.21
C LYS A 109 -0.21 8.66 -4.34
N THR A 110 -0.05 7.47 -4.90
CA THR A 110 0.53 6.32 -4.18
C THR A 110 1.99 6.58 -3.84
N LEU A 111 2.74 7.18 -4.77
CA LEU A 111 4.12 7.55 -4.54
C LEU A 111 4.25 8.56 -3.38
N LYS A 112 3.40 9.60 -3.34
CA LYS A 112 3.33 10.54 -2.21
C LYS A 112 2.98 9.85 -0.88
N ASP A 113 2.08 8.88 -0.91
CA ASP A 113 1.74 8.07 0.27
C ASP A 113 2.94 7.24 0.76
N TYR A 114 3.74 6.70 -0.16
CA TYR A 114 4.97 5.96 0.17
C TYR A 114 6.07 6.89 0.70
N GLU A 115 6.27 8.07 0.08
CA GLU A 115 7.19 9.09 0.59
C GLU A 115 6.89 9.48 2.02
N TRP A 116 5.61 9.75 2.28
CA TRP A 116 5.17 10.11 3.63
C TRP A 116 5.36 8.97 4.62
N ALA A 117 5.01 7.73 4.25
CA ALA A 117 5.21 6.56 5.10
C ALA A 117 6.69 6.27 5.35
N PHE A 118 7.55 6.45 4.33
CA PHE A 118 8.99 6.33 4.47
C PHE A 118 9.56 7.40 5.42
N GLY A 119 9.04 8.64 5.36
CA GLY A 119 9.41 9.70 6.32
C GLY A 119 9.20 9.29 7.78
N LEU A 120 8.22 8.42 8.09
CA LEU A 120 8.02 7.89 9.44
C LEU A 120 9.09 6.85 9.86
N CYS A 121 9.97 6.44 8.94
CA CYS A 121 11.05 5.47 9.18
C CYS A 121 12.41 6.13 9.45
N GLU A 122 12.45 7.41 9.79
CA GLU A 122 13.66 8.24 9.91
C GLU A 122 14.77 7.58 10.75
N THR A 123 14.43 6.91 11.85
CA THR A 123 15.39 6.22 12.73
C THR A 123 16.20 5.10 12.05
N LEU A 124 15.72 4.61 10.89
CA LEU A 124 16.37 3.56 10.11
C LEU A 124 17.06 4.10 8.85
N HIS A 125 16.85 5.35 8.46
CA HIS A 125 17.29 5.90 7.17
C HIS A 125 18.80 5.74 6.95
N ASP A 126 19.62 6.05 7.94
CA ASP A 126 21.08 6.03 7.83
C ASP A 126 21.71 4.67 8.19
N ARG A 127 20.88 3.71 8.59
CA ARG A 127 21.35 2.36 8.86
C ARG A 127 21.57 1.59 7.56
N LYS A 128 22.67 0.84 7.48
CA LYS A 128 22.91 -0.07 6.35
C LYS A 128 21.83 -1.14 6.33
N ILE A 129 21.12 -1.29 5.20
CA ILE A 129 19.95 -2.17 5.12
C ILE A 129 20.28 -3.61 5.55
N ARG A 130 21.46 -4.12 5.21
CA ARG A 130 21.94 -5.45 5.61
C ARG A 130 22.11 -5.66 7.11
N THR A 131 22.16 -4.57 7.90
CA THR A 131 22.30 -4.63 9.37
C THR A 131 20.99 -4.41 10.10
N ILE A 132 19.93 -4.12 9.38
CA ILE A 132 18.60 -3.95 9.95
C ILE A 132 17.98 -5.33 10.11
N LEU A 133 17.68 -5.69 11.35
CA LEU A 133 17.03 -6.95 11.67
C LEU A 133 15.52 -6.84 11.57
N ARG A 134 14.83 -7.97 11.47
CA ARG A 134 13.36 -8.01 11.51
C ARG A 134 12.80 -7.34 12.76
N SER A 135 13.47 -7.53 13.90
CA SER A 135 13.10 -6.87 15.17
C SER A 135 13.16 -5.34 15.10
N ASP A 136 14.13 -4.77 14.38
CA ASP A 136 14.25 -3.32 14.21
C ASP A 136 13.08 -2.76 13.40
N TYR A 137 12.72 -3.42 12.29
CA TYR A 137 11.55 -3.06 11.48
C TYR A 137 10.26 -3.16 12.30
N GLN A 138 10.10 -4.27 13.04
CA GLN A 138 8.91 -4.49 13.86
C GLN A 138 8.80 -3.48 14.99
N SER A 139 9.90 -3.17 15.67
CA SER A 139 9.95 -2.16 16.74
C SER A 139 9.55 -0.77 16.23
N LEU A 140 9.96 -0.41 15.01
CA LEU A 140 9.58 0.85 14.39
C LEU A 140 8.06 0.91 14.14
N ILE A 141 7.44 -0.17 13.65
CA ILE A 141 5.99 -0.24 13.44
C ILE A 141 5.27 -0.08 14.78
N ILE A 142 5.68 -0.82 15.81
CA ILE A 142 5.11 -0.74 17.16
C ILE A 142 5.25 0.69 17.71
N ALA A 143 6.40 1.35 17.50
CA ALA A 143 6.59 2.72 17.93
C ALA A 143 5.63 3.71 17.26
N GLN A 144 5.23 3.48 15.99
CA GLN A 144 4.20 4.29 15.33
C GLN A 144 2.80 4.02 15.92
N GLU A 145 2.51 2.77 16.28
CA GLU A 145 1.25 2.39 16.95
C GLU A 145 1.15 3.06 18.33
N LEU A 146 2.22 3.02 19.12
CA LEU A 146 2.30 3.67 20.44
C LEU A 146 2.17 5.20 20.37
N LYS A 147 2.58 5.83 19.25
CA LYS A 147 2.34 7.26 18.99
C LYS A 147 0.89 7.57 18.60
N GLY A 148 -0.02 6.60 18.66
CA GLY A 148 -1.43 6.75 18.31
C GLY A 148 -1.70 6.91 16.80
N ARG A 149 -0.77 6.52 15.94
CA ARG A 149 -1.00 6.54 14.49
C ARG A 149 -2.09 5.55 14.10
N SER A 150 -2.90 5.94 13.09
CA SER A 150 -3.96 5.06 12.60
C SER A 150 -3.41 3.74 12.06
N LYS A 151 -4.20 2.67 12.16
CA LYS A 151 -3.84 1.36 11.62
C LYS A 151 -3.50 1.40 10.12
N GLY A 152 -4.22 2.24 9.35
CA GLY A 152 -3.92 2.46 7.93
C GLY A 152 -2.54 3.08 7.73
N THR A 153 -2.11 3.98 8.61
CA THR A 153 -0.77 4.56 8.63
C THR A 153 0.30 3.50 8.89
N CYS A 154 0.13 2.72 9.97
CA CYS A 154 1.08 1.65 10.33
C CYS A 154 1.16 0.57 9.23
N HIS A 155 0.02 0.26 8.59
CA HIS A 155 0.00 -0.63 7.44
C HIS A 155 0.81 -0.08 6.24
N LYS A 156 0.70 1.23 5.93
CA LYS A 156 1.52 1.85 4.87
C LYS A 156 3.01 1.78 5.19
N VAL A 157 3.41 2.03 6.43
CA VAL A 157 4.82 1.87 6.88
C VAL A 157 5.27 0.42 6.66
N ARG A 158 4.47 -0.57 7.08
CA ARG A 158 4.75 -1.99 6.86
C ARG A 158 4.92 -2.32 5.38
N VAL A 159 4.04 -1.81 4.52
CA VAL A 159 4.09 -2.04 3.06
C VAL A 159 5.38 -1.49 2.47
N VAL A 160 5.75 -0.25 2.81
CA VAL A 160 6.97 0.38 2.30
C VAL A 160 8.22 -0.37 2.75
N LEU A 161 8.31 -0.73 4.03
CA LEU A 161 9.45 -1.49 4.55
C LEU A 161 9.56 -2.88 3.89
N GLY A 162 8.43 -3.58 3.74
CA GLY A 162 8.37 -4.89 3.08
C GLY A 162 8.79 -4.83 1.60
N MET A 163 8.34 -3.81 0.90
CA MET A 163 8.68 -3.55 -0.50
C MET A 163 10.18 -3.28 -0.67
N LEU A 164 10.75 -2.39 0.15
CA LEU A 164 12.17 -2.04 0.09
C LEU A 164 13.07 -3.22 0.45
N GLY A 165 12.70 -4.01 1.46
CA GLY A 165 13.46 -5.18 1.85
C GLY A 165 13.45 -6.27 0.79
N ARG A 166 12.31 -6.50 0.13
CA ARG A 166 12.17 -7.43 -0.98
C ARG A 166 13.02 -6.98 -2.17
N TRP A 167 12.88 -5.73 -2.59
CA TRP A 167 13.66 -5.17 -3.69
C TRP A 167 15.17 -5.24 -3.41
N ALA A 168 15.59 -4.92 -2.19
CA ALA A 168 17.01 -5.02 -1.79
C ALA A 168 17.53 -6.47 -1.82
N TYR A 169 16.69 -7.45 -1.53
CA TYR A 169 17.03 -8.86 -1.64
C TYR A 169 17.13 -9.29 -3.11
N GLU A 170 16.17 -8.93 -3.95
CA GLU A 170 16.15 -9.22 -5.39
C GLU A 170 17.32 -8.58 -6.12
N GLU A 171 17.73 -7.37 -5.72
CA GLU A 171 18.92 -6.66 -6.23
C GLU A 171 20.26 -7.16 -5.65
N GLY A 172 20.25 -8.20 -4.83
CA GLY A 172 21.45 -8.76 -4.22
C GLY A 172 22.15 -7.83 -3.23
N ILE A 173 21.47 -6.79 -2.72
CA ILE A 173 22.00 -5.86 -1.71
C ILE A 173 22.04 -6.54 -0.35
N THR A 174 21.07 -7.40 -0.07
CA THR A 174 20.98 -8.21 1.15
C THR A 174 20.91 -9.69 0.81
N LEU A 175 21.41 -10.55 1.73
CA LEU A 175 21.34 -12.01 1.58
C LEU A 175 19.99 -12.59 2.03
N THR A 176 19.28 -11.85 2.84
CA THR A 176 17.99 -12.25 3.42
C THR A 176 17.04 -11.07 3.38
N ASN A 177 15.75 -11.34 3.18
CA ASN A 177 14.73 -10.34 3.35
C ASN A 177 14.27 -10.29 4.81
N ASN A 178 14.88 -9.41 5.60
CA ASN A 178 14.51 -9.23 7.02
C ASN A 178 13.20 -8.45 7.22
N SER A 179 12.58 -7.95 6.17
CA SER A 179 11.29 -7.25 6.22
C SER A 179 10.08 -8.16 5.96
N ASP A 180 10.30 -9.47 5.81
CA ASP A 180 9.21 -10.42 5.66
C ASP A 180 8.44 -10.61 6.97
N ASN A 181 7.14 -10.92 6.82
CA ASN A 181 6.24 -11.22 7.94
C ASN A 181 6.18 -10.14 9.03
N LEU A 182 6.31 -8.87 8.65
CA LEU A 182 6.06 -7.77 9.55
C LEU A 182 4.57 -7.69 9.88
N CYS A 183 4.25 -7.45 11.14
CA CYS A 183 2.88 -7.40 11.65
C CYS A 183 2.49 -5.96 12.02
N THR A 184 1.22 -5.66 11.88
CA THR A 184 0.57 -4.50 12.49
C THR A 184 -0.51 -4.99 13.44
N ALA A 185 -0.91 -4.17 14.42
CA ALA A 185 -1.99 -4.53 15.33
C ALA A 185 -3.24 -4.99 14.55
N ALA A 186 -3.95 -5.99 15.09
CA ALA A 186 -5.13 -6.56 14.45
C ALA A 186 -6.16 -5.47 14.09
N LYS A 187 -6.74 -5.57 12.90
CA LYS A 187 -7.79 -4.66 12.47
C LYS A 187 -9.03 -4.93 13.33
N GLN A 188 -9.41 -3.99 14.19
CA GLN A 188 -10.76 -4.03 14.74
C GLN A 188 -11.73 -3.80 13.60
N LEU A 189 -12.68 -4.70 13.43
CA LEU A 189 -13.82 -4.49 12.55
C LEU A 189 -14.62 -3.31 13.15
N SER A 190 -14.42 -2.12 12.61
CA SER A 190 -15.32 -1.01 12.91
C SER A 190 -16.57 -1.19 12.08
N VAL A 191 -17.71 -1.36 12.73
CA VAL A 191 -19.03 -1.24 12.07
C VAL A 191 -19.05 0.15 11.43
N ARG A 192 -19.26 0.19 10.13
CA ARG A 192 -19.37 1.47 9.40
C ARG A 192 -20.76 2.02 9.62
N GLU A 193 -20.83 3.21 10.21
CA GLU A 193 -22.10 3.87 10.42
C GLU A 193 -22.77 4.24 9.09
N THR A 194 -24.08 3.99 9.04
CA THR A 194 -24.97 4.34 7.93
C THR A 194 -25.95 5.40 8.37
N PHE A 195 -26.56 6.11 7.42
CA PHE A 195 -27.68 6.99 7.68
C PHE A 195 -28.92 6.18 8.04
N LEU A 196 -29.64 6.65 9.04
CA LEU A 196 -30.97 6.16 9.41
C LEU A 196 -32.03 6.88 8.58
N ASP A 197 -33.26 6.33 8.54
CA ASP A 197 -34.36 6.95 7.81
C ASP A 197 -34.68 8.36 8.33
N ALA A 198 -34.55 8.58 9.65
CA ALA A 198 -34.69 9.90 10.26
C ALA A 198 -33.61 10.88 9.78
N ASP A 199 -32.37 10.42 9.59
CA ASP A 199 -31.29 11.25 9.05
C ASP A 199 -31.58 11.65 7.60
N ILE A 200 -32.05 10.68 6.78
CA ILE A 200 -32.39 10.91 5.36
C ILE A 200 -33.54 11.92 5.27
N LYS A 201 -34.54 11.81 6.15
CA LYS A 201 -35.63 12.77 6.24
C LYS A 201 -35.13 14.17 6.58
N ALA A 202 -34.25 14.31 7.57
CA ALA A 202 -33.64 15.58 7.93
C ALA A 202 -32.81 16.18 6.79
N ILE A 203 -32.09 15.35 6.02
CA ILE A 203 -31.37 15.80 4.81
C ILE A 203 -32.37 16.32 3.74
N LYS A 204 -33.50 15.65 3.53
CA LYS A 204 -34.53 16.10 2.57
C LYS A 204 -35.13 17.46 2.96
N GLU A 205 -35.24 17.77 4.23
CA GLU A 205 -35.77 19.01 4.78
C GLU A 205 -34.72 20.14 4.81
N SER A 206 -33.44 19.82 4.73
CA SER A 206 -32.31 20.79 4.75
C SER A 206 -32.30 21.68 3.51
N LYS A 207 -32.02 22.97 3.72
CA LYS A 207 -31.86 23.97 2.64
C LYS A 207 -30.40 24.13 2.17
N LEU A 208 -29.49 23.40 2.77
CA LEU A 208 -28.07 23.46 2.40
C LEU A 208 -27.84 22.82 1.03
N SER A 209 -26.96 23.40 0.23
CA SER A 209 -26.57 22.87 -1.09
C SER A 209 -25.99 21.45 -1.02
N ALA A 210 -25.38 21.11 0.11
CA ALA A 210 -24.85 19.79 0.37
C ALA A 210 -25.94 18.69 0.47
N ALA A 211 -27.17 19.05 0.79
CA ALA A 211 -28.27 18.10 0.97
C ALA A 211 -28.61 17.37 -0.33
N ASP A 212 -28.75 18.10 -1.44
CA ASP A 212 -29.01 17.50 -2.75
C ASP A 212 -27.91 16.51 -3.15
N ILE A 213 -26.63 16.88 -2.92
CA ILE A 213 -25.47 16.00 -3.21
C ILE A 213 -25.48 14.74 -2.31
N ALA A 214 -25.80 14.90 -1.02
CA ALA A 214 -25.92 13.79 -0.09
C ALA A 214 -27.02 12.80 -0.52
N LEU A 215 -28.20 13.31 -0.91
CA LEU A 215 -29.31 12.48 -1.41
C LEU A 215 -28.93 11.71 -2.66
N ILE A 216 -28.25 12.34 -3.62
CA ILE A 216 -27.75 11.65 -4.82
C ILE A 216 -26.78 10.54 -4.43
N LEU A 217 -25.81 10.81 -3.54
CA LEU A 217 -24.84 9.82 -3.09
C LEU A 217 -25.47 8.62 -2.37
N ILE A 218 -26.51 8.88 -1.56
CA ILE A 218 -27.30 7.84 -0.88
C ILE A 218 -28.12 7.02 -1.89
N ALA A 219 -28.62 7.67 -2.94
CA ALA A 219 -29.49 7.06 -3.93
C ALA A 219 -28.78 6.26 -5.02
N CYS A 220 -27.48 6.50 -5.27
CA CYS A 220 -26.74 5.84 -6.33
C CYS A 220 -25.55 4.99 -5.85
N GLY A 221 -25.11 5.18 -4.61
CA GLY A 221 -24.01 4.41 -4.03
C GLY A 221 -22.66 4.57 -4.70
N CYS A 222 -22.44 5.52 -5.60
CA CYS A 222 -21.16 5.78 -6.22
C CYS A 222 -20.12 6.26 -5.19
N ARG A 223 -18.83 6.19 -5.53
CA ARG A 223 -17.82 6.81 -4.66
C ARG A 223 -17.98 8.32 -4.71
N PRO A 224 -17.96 9.02 -3.56
CA PRO A 224 -18.19 10.47 -3.56
C PRO A 224 -17.30 11.25 -4.53
N GLY A 225 -16.01 10.88 -4.61
CA GLY A 225 -15.09 11.53 -5.55
C GLY A 225 -15.33 11.20 -7.03
N GLU A 226 -16.15 10.21 -7.35
CA GLU A 226 -16.57 9.90 -8.73
C GLU A 226 -17.66 10.88 -9.17
N LEU A 227 -18.66 11.14 -8.32
CA LEU A 227 -19.76 12.07 -8.61
C LEU A 227 -19.28 13.47 -9.02
N PHE A 228 -18.21 13.97 -8.38
CA PHE A 228 -17.63 15.28 -8.68
C PHE A 228 -16.79 15.34 -9.97
N LYS A 229 -16.69 14.23 -10.67
CA LYS A 229 -15.96 14.12 -11.94
C LYS A 229 -16.84 13.71 -13.11
N VAL A 230 -18.14 13.54 -12.87
CA VAL A 230 -19.07 13.11 -13.91
C VAL A 230 -19.24 14.24 -14.92
N PRO A 231 -18.89 14.02 -16.21
CA PRO A 231 -19.18 14.99 -17.28
C PRO A 231 -20.70 15.15 -17.41
N LEU A 232 -21.17 16.37 -17.70
CA LEU A 232 -22.59 16.61 -17.89
C LEU A 232 -23.11 15.86 -19.12
N ALA A 233 -22.27 15.64 -20.11
CA ALA A 233 -22.61 14.85 -21.32
C ALA A 233 -22.93 13.38 -21.00
N ASP A 234 -22.40 12.84 -19.90
CA ASP A 234 -22.62 11.46 -19.47
C ASP A 234 -23.80 11.33 -18.47
N CYS A 235 -24.61 12.37 -18.33
CA CYS A 235 -25.76 12.43 -17.44
C CYS A 235 -27.09 12.27 -18.21
N PHE A 236 -27.85 11.22 -17.87
CA PHE A 236 -29.17 10.88 -18.42
C PHE A 236 -30.27 11.20 -17.42
N ASP A 237 -31.52 10.81 -17.69
CA ASP A 237 -32.67 11.22 -16.87
C ASP A 237 -32.72 10.56 -15.49
N ASP A 238 -32.24 9.31 -15.36
CA ASP A 238 -32.31 8.49 -14.15
C ASP A 238 -31.02 7.73 -13.84
N TYR A 239 -29.95 7.96 -14.63
CA TYR A 239 -28.63 7.40 -14.41
C TYR A 239 -27.54 8.34 -14.96
N PHE A 240 -26.29 8.05 -14.63
CA PHE A 240 -25.13 8.63 -15.26
C PHE A 240 -24.06 7.58 -15.50
N ILE A 241 -23.15 7.83 -16.45
CA ILE A 241 -21.97 7.00 -16.67
C ILE A 241 -20.82 7.58 -15.87
N GLY A 242 -20.13 6.72 -15.09
CA GLY A 242 -19.07 7.18 -14.21
C GLY A 242 -18.17 6.06 -13.73
N GLY A 243 -17.17 6.46 -12.92
CA GLY A 243 -16.17 5.55 -12.39
C GLY A 243 -14.81 5.76 -13.02
N SER A 244 -13.77 5.84 -12.20
CA SER A 244 -12.42 6.18 -12.70
C SER A 244 -11.26 5.52 -11.96
N LYS A 245 -11.56 4.72 -10.92
CA LYS A 245 -10.51 4.26 -10.00
C LYS A 245 -9.97 2.86 -10.31
N THR A 246 -10.76 2.02 -10.94
CA THR A 246 -10.39 0.63 -11.28
C THR A 246 -10.92 0.30 -12.67
N GLU A 247 -10.25 -0.55 -13.42
CA GLU A 247 -10.73 -0.97 -14.76
C GLU A 247 -12.17 -1.52 -14.70
N ALA A 248 -12.49 -2.37 -13.72
CA ALA A 248 -13.84 -2.91 -13.55
C ALA A 248 -14.89 -1.88 -13.09
N GLY A 249 -14.47 -0.71 -12.65
CA GLY A 249 -15.37 0.36 -12.23
C GLY A 249 -15.44 1.53 -13.20
N LYS A 250 -14.69 1.48 -14.30
CA LYS A 250 -14.61 2.53 -15.30
C LYS A 250 -15.85 2.49 -16.22
N ASP A 251 -16.36 3.65 -16.54
CA ASP A 251 -17.45 3.85 -17.51
C ASP A 251 -18.70 2.96 -17.25
N ARG A 252 -18.98 2.70 -15.96
CA ARG A 252 -20.17 1.92 -15.59
C ARG A 252 -21.43 2.78 -15.51
N ILE A 253 -22.56 2.17 -15.80
CA ILE A 253 -23.89 2.77 -15.58
C ILE A 253 -24.15 2.82 -14.09
N ILE A 254 -24.50 4.00 -13.58
CA ILE A 254 -24.81 4.25 -12.16
C ILE A 254 -26.25 4.79 -12.11
N PRO A 255 -27.24 3.92 -11.85
CA PRO A 255 -28.64 4.31 -11.74
C PRO A 255 -28.88 5.06 -10.43
N ILE A 256 -29.93 5.90 -10.42
CA ILE A 256 -30.33 6.70 -9.28
C ILE A 256 -31.68 6.21 -8.81
N SER A 257 -31.79 5.79 -7.54
CA SER A 257 -33.04 5.37 -6.96
C SER A 257 -34.04 6.55 -6.89
N PRO A 258 -35.37 6.27 -6.85
CA PRO A 258 -36.43 7.30 -6.81
C PRO A 258 -36.18 8.36 -5.72
N ASP A 259 -35.65 7.97 -4.58
CA ASP A 259 -35.40 8.87 -3.44
C ASP A 259 -34.43 10.02 -3.73
N GLY A 260 -33.48 9.84 -4.65
CA GLY A 260 -32.49 10.87 -5.02
C GLY A 260 -32.79 11.54 -6.36
N LEU A 261 -33.78 11.04 -7.12
CA LEU A 261 -33.99 11.45 -8.50
C LEU A 261 -34.36 12.94 -8.62
N ALA A 262 -35.18 13.45 -7.69
CA ALA A 262 -35.53 14.88 -7.66
C ALA A 262 -34.31 15.79 -7.43
N ALA A 263 -33.45 15.42 -6.49
CA ALA A 263 -32.21 16.15 -6.21
C ALA A 263 -31.23 16.11 -7.42
N TYR A 264 -31.12 14.95 -8.05
CA TYR A 264 -30.27 14.78 -9.24
C TYR A 264 -30.77 15.64 -10.41
N ARG A 265 -32.06 15.59 -10.75
CA ARG A 265 -32.66 16.42 -11.82
C ARG A 265 -32.48 17.91 -11.57
N LYS A 266 -32.65 18.33 -10.32
CA LYS A 266 -32.43 19.73 -9.90
C LYS A 266 -31.00 20.18 -10.14
N ILE A 267 -29.99 19.36 -9.76
CA ILE A 267 -28.58 19.67 -9.97
C ILE A 267 -28.23 19.63 -11.45
N ARG A 268 -28.72 18.62 -12.19
CA ARG A 268 -28.49 18.48 -13.63
C ARG A 268 -29.07 19.68 -14.40
N SER A 269 -30.28 20.13 -14.11
CA SER A 269 -30.91 21.32 -14.74
C SER A 269 -30.07 22.57 -14.51
N LYS A 270 -29.64 22.81 -13.27
CA LYS A 270 -28.76 23.93 -12.94
C LYS A 270 -27.41 23.87 -13.70
N ALA A 271 -26.84 22.68 -13.88
CA ALA A 271 -25.61 22.51 -14.62
C ALA A 271 -25.82 22.81 -16.12
N ILE A 272 -26.95 22.39 -16.70
CA ILE A 272 -27.33 22.70 -18.09
C ILE A 272 -27.53 24.21 -18.29
N GLU A 273 -28.31 24.83 -17.42
CA GLU A 273 -28.56 26.28 -17.46
C GLU A 273 -27.29 27.10 -17.31
N GLY A 274 -26.35 26.62 -16.49
CA GLY A 274 -25.05 27.24 -16.28
C GLY A 274 -23.99 26.87 -17.31
N HIS A 275 -24.32 26.13 -18.36
CA HIS A 275 -23.37 25.63 -19.38
C HIS A 275 -22.12 24.98 -18.77
N ALA A 276 -22.32 24.17 -17.73
CA ALA A 276 -21.21 23.53 -17.02
C ALA A 276 -20.70 22.26 -17.74
N ASP A 277 -19.40 21.99 -17.65
CA ASP A 277 -18.80 20.76 -18.19
C ASP A 277 -19.12 19.54 -17.31
N LEU A 278 -19.28 19.76 -16.00
CA LEU A 278 -19.50 18.70 -14.99
C LEU A 278 -20.88 18.81 -14.35
N LEU A 279 -21.43 17.66 -13.93
CA LEU A 279 -22.70 17.58 -13.18
C LEU A 279 -22.68 18.45 -11.92
N ILE A 280 -21.62 18.36 -11.12
CA ILE A 280 -21.43 19.21 -9.94
C ILE A 280 -20.60 20.42 -10.34
N SER A 281 -21.27 21.52 -10.59
CA SER A 281 -20.67 22.81 -10.92
C SER A 281 -20.62 23.77 -9.70
N GLY A 282 -19.88 24.86 -9.83
CA GLY A 282 -19.77 25.88 -8.77
C GLY A 282 -18.65 25.68 -7.78
N TYR A 283 -17.85 24.65 -7.96
CA TYR A 283 -16.62 24.39 -7.21
C TYR A 283 -15.43 24.55 -8.14
N SER A 284 -14.53 25.47 -7.84
CA SER A 284 -13.31 25.69 -8.64
C SER A 284 -12.08 24.97 -8.07
N GLY A 285 -11.23 24.47 -8.98
CA GLY A 285 -9.90 23.94 -8.67
C GLY A 285 -9.79 22.41 -8.55
N SER A 286 -8.56 21.93 -8.50
CA SER A 286 -8.20 20.50 -8.52
C SER A 286 -8.67 19.68 -7.30
N HIS A 287 -9.26 20.33 -6.30
CA HIS A 287 -9.68 19.71 -5.02
C HIS A 287 -11.16 19.89 -4.69
N ILE A 288 -12.01 19.94 -5.72
CA ILE A 288 -13.47 20.20 -5.58
C ILE A 288 -14.10 19.32 -4.49
N TYR A 289 -13.92 18.01 -4.57
CA TYR A 289 -14.44 17.08 -3.56
C TYR A 289 -13.87 17.31 -2.16
N ALA A 290 -12.57 17.63 -2.04
CA ALA A 290 -11.96 17.86 -0.74
C ALA A 290 -12.50 19.14 -0.07
N ASN A 291 -12.79 20.17 -0.84
CA ASN A 291 -13.38 21.42 -0.35
C ASN A 291 -14.84 21.20 0.10
N TYR A 292 -15.63 20.48 -0.70
CA TYR A 292 -16.96 20.05 -0.32
C TYR A 292 -16.95 19.26 1.00
N ALA A 293 -16.12 18.22 1.10
CA ALA A 293 -16.05 17.37 2.28
C ALA A 293 -15.61 18.11 3.57
N LYS A 294 -14.78 19.12 3.46
CA LYS A 294 -14.29 19.89 4.62
C LYS A 294 -15.28 20.93 5.15
N ARG A 295 -16.03 21.56 4.28
CA ARG A 295 -16.87 22.69 4.64
C ARG A 295 -18.36 22.36 4.56
N GLU A 296 -18.86 22.07 3.38
CA GLU A 296 -20.31 21.95 3.15
C GLU A 296 -20.89 20.68 3.76
N TRP A 297 -20.20 19.56 3.58
CA TRP A 297 -20.57 18.31 4.23
C TRP A 297 -20.61 18.44 5.75
N LYS A 298 -19.57 19.08 6.33
CA LYS A 298 -19.50 19.27 7.78
C LYS A 298 -20.66 20.11 8.30
N ASN A 299 -21.04 21.16 7.55
CA ASN A 299 -22.19 21.99 7.93
C ASN A 299 -23.49 21.18 7.92
N LEU A 300 -23.74 20.39 6.88
CA LEU A 300 -24.89 19.51 6.80
C LEU A 300 -24.91 18.49 7.95
N MET A 301 -23.78 17.83 8.22
CA MET A 301 -23.71 16.86 9.30
C MET A 301 -23.90 17.46 10.68
N ASN A 302 -23.47 18.69 10.89
CA ASN A 302 -23.74 19.42 12.14
C ASN A 302 -25.22 19.78 12.28
N GLU A 303 -25.87 20.21 11.17
CA GLU A 303 -27.31 20.55 11.16
C GLU A 303 -28.18 19.35 11.56
N ILE A 304 -27.88 18.16 11.02
CA ILE A 304 -28.63 16.93 11.33
C ILE A 304 -28.11 16.18 12.56
N GLY A 305 -27.13 16.73 13.30
CA GLY A 305 -26.59 16.10 14.53
C GLY A 305 -25.76 14.82 14.29
N ARG A 306 -25.19 14.63 13.09
CA ARG A 306 -24.45 13.42 12.70
C ARG A 306 -23.00 13.69 12.29
N SER A 307 -22.27 14.44 13.10
CA SER A 307 -20.90 14.90 12.83
C SER A 307 -19.87 13.79 12.52
N GLY A 308 -20.13 12.54 12.94
CA GLY A 308 -19.24 11.38 12.66
C GLY A 308 -19.36 10.80 11.26
N LEU A 309 -20.48 11.08 10.54
CA LEU A 309 -20.70 10.52 9.21
C LEU A 309 -19.88 11.26 8.14
N THR A 310 -19.34 10.49 7.20
CA THR A 310 -18.57 11.01 6.07
C THR A 310 -19.34 10.84 4.76
N PRO A 311 -18.95 11.51 3.66
CA PRO A 311 -19.59 11.26 2.35
C PRO A 311 -19.57 9.79 1.92
N TYR A 312 -18.60 9.01 2.36
CA TYR A 312 -18.57 7.56 2.14
C TYR A 312 -19.67 6.80 2.88
N SER A 313 -20.19 7.36 3.97
CA SER A 313 -21.34 6.79 4.69
C SER A 313 -22.59 6.70 3.81
N CYS A 314 -22.77 7.62 2.83
CA CYS A 314 -23.84 7.53 1.83
C CYS A 314 -23.78 6.23 1.04
N ARG A 315 -22.58 5.89 0.55
CA ARG A 315 -22.38 4.64 -0.19
C ARG A 315 -22.59 3.40 0.70
N HIS A 316 -22.19 3.48 1.97
CA HIS A 316 -22.45 2.41 2.94
C HIS A 316 -23.95 2.23 3.16
N THR A 317 -24.69 3.32 3.26
CA THR A 317 -26.18 3.31 3.37
C THR A 317 -26.82 2.69 2.14
N PHE A 318 -26.43 3.11 0.93
CA PHE A 318 -26.93 2.52 -0.31
C PHE A 318 -26.74 1.01 -0.34
N ILE A 319 -25.51 0.54 -0.07
CA ILE A 319 -25.18 -0.90 -0.10
C ILE A 319 -26.01 -1.66 0.93
N THR A 320 -26.10 -1.14 2.16
CA THR A 320 -26.90 -1.76 3.23
C THR A 320 -28.36 -1.84 2.86
N ASN A 321 -28.94 -0.76 2.34
CA ASN A 321 -30.37 -0.71 1.94
C ASN A 321 -30.62 -1.60 0.71
N ALA A 322 -29.71 -1.66 -0.25
CA ALA A 322 -29.82 -2.55 -1.41
C ALA A 322 -29.83 -4.04 -1.00
N ILE A 323 -28.94 -4.43 -0.07
CA ILE A 323 -28.91 -5.80 0.45
C ILE A 323 -30.20 -6.12 1.22
N ARG A 324 -30.68 -5.21 2.08
CA ARG A 324 -31.95 -5.38 2.82
C ARG A 324 -33.15 -5.43 1.89
N GLY A 325 -33.13 -4.66 0.80
CA GLY A 325 -34.14 -4.68 -0.25
C GLY A 325 -34.06 -5.90 -1.18
N GLY A 326 -33.17 -6.86 -0.93
CA GLY A 326 -33.05 -8.10 -1.70
C GLY A 326 -32.41 -7.93 -3.07
N MET A 327 -31.64 -6.86 -3.30
CA MET A 327 -30.93 -6.68 -4.58
C MET A 327 -29.90 -7.79 -4.78
N ASP A 328 -29.86 -8.39 -5.97
CA ASP A 328 -28.87 -9.40 -6.33
C ASP A 328 -27.43 -8.87 -6.19
N LEU A 329 -26.56 -9.63 -5.49
CA LEU A 329 -25.18 -9.22 -5.24
C LEU A 329 -24.41 -8.89 -6.52
N PRO A 330 -24.48 -9.68 -7.63
CA PRO A 330 -23.83 -9.33 -8.89
C PRO A 330 -24.28 -7.99 -9.45
N VAL A 331 -25.58 -7.66 -9.34
CA VAL A 331 -26.13 -6.38 -9.79
C VAL A 331 -25.60 -5.24 -8.92
N LEU A 332 -25.63 -5.44 -7.60
CA LEU A 332 -25.08 -4.47 -6.65
C LEU A 332 -23.58 -4.21 -6.90
N GLU A 333 -22.79 -5.26 -7.09
CA GLU A 333 -21.35 -5.17 -7.39
C GLU A 333 -21.09 -4.40 -8.69
N ALA A 334 -21.87 -4.62 -9.73
CA ALA A 334 -21.80 -3.88 -10.99
C ALA A 334 -22.09 -2.38 -10.78
N ILE A 335 -23.16 -2.03 -10.05
CA ILE A 335 -23.55 -0.64 -9.76
C ILE A 335 -22.46 0.07 -8.95
N VAL A 336 -22.01 -0.55 -7.86
CA VAL A 336 -21.05 0.09 -6.96
C VAL A 336 -19.59 -0.01 -7.45
N GLY A 337 -19.29 -0.89 -8.40
CA GLY A 337 -17.94 -1.09 -8.92
C GLY A 337 -16.98 -1.70 -7.87
N HIS A 338 -17.41 -2.77 -7.20
CA HIS A 338 -16.53 -3.59 -6.36
C HIS A 338 -15.87 -4.67 -7.22
N VAL A 339 -14.55 -4.80 -7.10
CA VAL A 339 -13.76 -5.86 -7.77
C VAL A 339 -13.64 -7.08 -6.86
N ASP A 340 -13.75 -6.89 -5.55
CA ASP A 340 -13.51 -7.90 -4.54
C ASP A 340 -14.79 -8.15 -3.72
N ARG A 341 -15.29 -9.39 -3.78
CA ARG A 341 -16.44 -9.86 -2.99
C ARG A 341 -16.24 -9.70 -1.47
N GLU A 342 -15.01 -9.72 -1.01
CA GLU A 342 -14.69 -9.49 0.40
C GLU A 342 -15.06 -8.08 0.84
N THR A 343 -15.02 -7.10 -0.07
CA THR A 343 -15.47 -5.73 0.20
C THR A 343 -17.00 -5.65 0.38
N THR A 344 -17.77 -6.48 -0.31
CA THR A 344 -19.22 -6.54 -0.16
C THR A 344 -19.62 -7.30 1.11
N ARG A 345 -18.86 -8.33 1.51
CA ARG A 345 -19.08 -9.08 2.76
C ARG A 345 -19.00 -8.23 4.03
N ILE A 346 -18.27 -7.13 4.03
CA ILE A 346 -18.21 -6.20 5.19
C ILE A 346 -19.59 -5.60 5.50
N TYR A 347 -20.49 -5.60 4.54
CA TYR A 347 -21.85 -5.06 4.70
C TYR A 347 -22.91 -6.13 5.01
N THR A 348 -22.54 -7.40 5.01
CA THR A 348 -23.45 -8.51 5.35
C THR A 348 -23.62 -8.73 6.86
N HIS A 349 -23.39 -7.71 7.69
CA HIS A 349 -23.83 -7.71 9.08
C HIS A 349 -25.35 -7.53 9.11
N LEU A 350 -26.05 -8.57 8.70
CA LEU A 350 -27.50 -8.68 8.82
C LEU A 350 -27.84 -8.66 10.31
N ARG A 351 -28.82 -7.85 10.70
CA ARG A 351 -29.40 -7.92 12.04
C ARG A 351 -30.18 -9.21 12.19
N ALA A 352 -30.41 -9.65 13.43
CA ALA A 352 -31.26 -10.81 13.68
C ALA A 352 -32.62 -10.69 12.99
N ASP A 353 -33.20 -9.48 13.00
CA ASP A 353 -34.47 -9.16 12.33
C ASP A 353 -34.39 -9.36 10.82
N ASP A 354 -33.31 -8.89 10.15
CA ASP A 354 -33.10 -9.09 8.72
C ASP A 354 -33.02 -10.58 8.34
N LEU A 355 -32.47 -11.42 9.22
CA LEU A 355 -32.37 -12.88 9.03
C LEU A 355 -33.72 -13.55 9.23
N VAL A 356 -34.48 -13.13 10.25
CA VAL A 356 -35.83 -13.64 10.54
C VAL A 356 -36.77 -13.29 9.39
N ASP A 357 -36.79 -12.03 8.96
CA ASP A 357 -37.63 -11.55 7.85
C ASP A 357 -37.31 -12.28 6.54
N ALA A 358 -36.00 -12.49 6.23
CA ALA A 358 -35.59 -13.23 5.05
C ALA A 358 -36.15 -14.67 5.04
N VAL A 359 -36.17 -15.35 6.20
CA VAL A 359 -36.69 -16.71 6.32
C VAL A 359 -38.24 -16.73 6.32
N GLN A 360 -38.87 -15.74 6.97
CA GLN A 360 -40.35 -15.65 7.01
C GLN A 360 -40.94 -15.25 5.64
N ASN A 361 -40.20 -14.50 4.83
CA ASN A 361 -40.60 -14.13 3.47
C ASN A 361 -40.21 -15.18 2.42
N LEU A 362 -39.53 -16.29 2.82
CA LEU A 362 -39.45 -17.46 1.96
C LEU A 362 -40.85 -18.04 1.80
N GLU A 363 -41.55 -17.60 0.72
CA GLU A 363 -42.71 -18.33 0.28
C GLU A 363 -42.32 -19.80 0.13
N THR A 364 -42.99 -20.68 0.85
CA THR A 364 -42.90 -22.12 0.65
C THR A 364 -43.50 -22.46 -0.70
N THR A 365 -42.89 -22.03 -1.77
CA THR A 365 -43.16 -22.62 -3.08
C THR A 365 -42.61 -24.06 -2.97
N PRO A 366 -43.49 -25.09 -3.09
CA PRO A 366 -42.99 -26.46 -3.19
C PRO A 366 -41.91 -26.49 -4.26
N PHE A 367 -40.82 -27.19 -4.02
CA PHE A 367 -39.74 -27.37 -4.98
C PHE A 367 -40.35 -27.84 -6.31
N ALA A 368 -40.82 -26.92 -7.12
CA ALA A 368 -41.15 -27.16 -8.52
C ALA A 368 -39.80 -27.43 -9.20
N VAL A 369 -39.48 -28.69 -9.32
CA VAL A 369 -38.41 -29.17 -10.21
C VAL A 369 -38.65 -28.47 -11.54
N CYS A 370 -37.77 -27.58 -11.90
CA CYS A 370 -37.87 -26.82 -13.16
C CYS A 370 -37.54 -27.74 -14.33
N ASN A 371 -38.43 -28.70 -14.61
CA ASN A 371 -38.52 -29.42 -15.88
C ASN A 371 -39.27 -28.53 -16.89
N LYS A 372 -38.68 -27.40 -17.24
CA LYS A 372 -39.01 -26.74 -18.50
C LYS A 372 -38.29 -27.48 -19.63
N SER A 373 -38.83 -28.64 -19.96
CA SER A 373 -38.70 -29.16 -21.32
C SER A 373 -39.23 -28.07 -22.26
N ALA A 374 -38.32 -27.45 -22.99
CA ALA A 374 -38.65 -26.49 -24.02
C ALA A 374 -39.34 -27.22 -25.15
N THR A 375 -40.68 -27.32 -25.11
CA THR A 375 -41.48 -27.63 -26.29
C THR A 375 -41.45 -26.42 -27.23
N ARG A 376 -40.44 -26.40 -28.07
CA ARG A 376 -40.46 -25.56 -29.28
C ARG A 376 -41.52 -26.11 -30.24
N SER A 377 -42.69 -25.50 -30.25
CA SER A 377 -43.62 -25.62 -31.36
C SER A 377 -43.07 -24.79 -32.54
N GLY A 378 -42.22 -25.38 -33.31
CA GLY A 378 -41.73 -24.81 -34.56
C GLY A 378 -42.68 -25.09 -35.67
N LYS A 379 -43.44 -24.11 -36.13
CA LYS A 379 -44.06 -24.16 -37.47
C LYS A 379 -42.94 -24.10 -38.52
N ALA A 380 -42.64 -25.25 -39.10
CA ALA A 380 -41.79 -25.34 -40.28
C ALA A 380 -42.51 -24.65 -41.44
N LYS A 381 -41.94 -23.58 -41.97
CA LYS A 381 -42.21 -23.13 -43.35
C LYS A 381 -41.19 -23.80 -44.28
N SER A 382 -41.68 -24.68 -45.09
CA SER A 382 -40.96 -25.27 -46.21
C SER A 382 -40.57 -24.18 -47.21
N SER A 383 -39.30 -24.00 -47.46
CA SER A 383 -38.79 -23.33 -48.66
C SER A 383 -37.72 -24.20 -49.30
N THR A 384 -38.09 -24.69 -50.47
CA THR A 384 -37.32 -25.49 -51.45
C THR A 384 -36.02 -24.75 -51.83
N PRO A 385 -34.89 -25.45 -51.99
CA PRO A 385 -33.67 -24.81 -52.48
C PRO A 385 -33.69 -24.71 -54.00
N LYS A 386 -33.60 -23.51 -54.55
CA LYS A 386 -33.27 -23.26 -55.94
C LYS A 386 -31.82 -23.66 -56.22
N LYS A 387 -31.64 -24.61 -57.13
CA LYS A 387 -30.37 -24.90 -57.82
C LYS A 387 -29.87 -23.66 -58.54
N LEU A 388 -28.63 -23.27 -58.32
CA LEU A 388 -27.86 -22.42 -59.21
C LEU A 388 -26.85 -23.31 -59.94
N ALA A 389 -27.06 -23.38 -61.26
CA ALA A 389 -26.08 -23.87 -62.20
C ALA A 389 -25.27 -22.68 -62.72
N LYS A 390 -24.04 -22.91 -62.87
CA LYS A 390 -22.85 -22.41 -63.54
C LYS A 390 -21.83 -21.73 -62.70
#